data_876fe9338b62fd626b2552612998fb07
#
_entry.id   876fe9338b62fd626b2552612998fb07
#
_cell.length_a   1.000
_cell.length_b   1.000
_cell.length_c   1.000
_cell.angle_alpha   90.00
_cell.angle_beta   90.00
_cell.angle_gamma   90.00
#
_symmetry.space_group_name_H-M   'P 1'
#
loop_
_entity.id
_entity.type
_entity.pdbx_description
1 polymer ?
#
loop_
_entity_poly.entity_id
_entity_poly.type
_entity_poly.pdbx_seq_one_letter_code
_entity_poly.pdbx_strand_id
1 'polypeptide(L)'
;AFIQLSTIGGIGLTLPMASWLNSCSPKTEPTHSIEFKKLAFDLLKDWCDGMIRVQILDPSDTKVHGMLKCPACDVVHARSMDAVYPFLHMAKATGEKKYLEAGIAAFEWERNVSLPDGSWSNGLDPKSWNGTTIFGAIALAEALHYYSDLLDDVRHERWKDRLGQAAEFIYGKFTISFTNINYPATAIYGLNLIGRVLNNDSYIKRSKELAEEVKAYFTEPNRLLFGEGKPSDKRSAKGLPAVDLGYNVEESLNSLVMYALHENDEDLLKLITKSLNSHLEFMLPDGGWDNSWGTRQFKWSYWGSRTTDGCQPAFGMMAHKNPALGTAAVKSTELLRRCTADGLLHGGIHYLSHGIKPCVHHTFSHSKNLAVMLDHWDHLPEINTTAPLPRTTADGIKYFAELDTNLFARGDWRGTVTAYDAIYKDGHYRQATGGALSVLYHNRVGLLCAASMAIYKLVEPYNQQPNPGEDFAFTSRVETFKDDVWYSNIFDRAATMTSGDTEGEIRLNAKAQLKNTENEAVTETASDFELTYTCSKDVMRITTKTAQPIKEKTAFVLPIISPTGEKVLQPNPNEITVQKPEGQVSIKANVPLTIKGIPRERTFNMVPGAEAIPIMAFFEETTKEVEISIEVS
;
A
#
# COMPACT_ATOMS: atom_id res chain seq x y z
N ALA A 1 -22.29 30.23 20.70
CA ALA A 1 -23.69 30.34 21.11
C ALA A 1 -24.12 28.96 21.61
N PHE A 2 -24.47 28.89 22.89
CA PHE A 2 -24.99 27.68 23.50
C PHE A 2 -26.25 27.21 22.81
N ILE A 3 -26.30 25.95 22.40
CA ILE A 3 -27.54 25.27 22.10
C ILE A 3 -27.81 24.32 23.25
N GLN A 4 -28.85 24.62 24.03
CA GLN A 4 -29.42 23.72 25.03
C GLN A 4 -30.02 22.50 24.31
N LEU A 5 -29.56 21.32 24.68
CA LEU A 5 -30.22 20.06 24.36
C LEU A 5 -31.42 19.89 25.27
N SER A 6 -32.62 19.89 24.69
CA SER A 6 -33.82 19.42 25.35
C SER A 6 -33.84 17.89 25.35
N THR A 7 -33.93 17.34 26.53
CA THR A 7 -34.04 15.91 26.83
C THR A 7 -35.33 15.32 26.26
N ILE A 8 -35.21 14.37 25.33
CA ILE A 8 -36.17 13.29 25.13
C ILE A 8 -35.35 11.99 25.19
N GLY A 9 -35.77 11.08 26.06
CA GLY A 9 -35.01 9.92 26.49
C GLY A 9 -34.67 8.94 25.36
N GLY A 10 -33.45 8.98 24.95
CA GLY A 10 -32.73 7.91 24.27
C GLY A 10 -31.44 7.72 25.07
N ILE A 11 -31.15 6.50 25.43
CA ILE A 11 -29.90 6.14 26.12
C ILE A 11 -28.77 6.41 25.13
N GLY A 12 -28.17 7.60 25.24
CA GLY A 12 -26.98 7.95 24.50
C GLY A 12 -25.82 7.06 25.00
N LEU A 13 -25.35 6.17 24.17
CA LEU A 13 -24.09 5.47 24.34
C LEU A 13 -22.95 6.50 24.27
N THR A 14 -22.63 7.12 25.38
CA THR A 14 -21.35 7.81 25.52
C THR A 14 -20.26 6.76 25.60
N LEU A 15 -19.52 6.58 24.51
CA LEU A 15 -18.28 5.82 24.54
C LEU A 15 -17.39 6.38 25.66
N PRO A 16 -16.78 5.55 26.51
CA PRO A 16 -15.88 6.01 27.56
C PRO A 16 -14.52 6.41 26.98
N MET A 17 -14.50 7.40 26.09
CA MET A 17 -13.26 8.08 25.67
C MET A 17 -12.89 9.24 26.61
N ALA A 18 -13.68 9.50 27.64
CA ALA A 18 -13.53 10.67 28.51
C ALA A 18 -12.31 10.63 29.45
N SER A 19 -11.57 9.51 29.53
CA SER A 19 -10.40 9.43 30.42
C SER A 19 -9.08 9.93 29.82
N TRP A 20 -9.06 10.30 28.55
CA TRP A 20 -7.83 10.70 27.86
C TRP A 20 -7.57 12.21 27.86
N LEU A 21 -8.55 13.03 28.30
CA LEU A 21 -8.48 14.50 28.19
C LEU A 21 -8.82 15.17 29.52
N ASN A 22 -7.94 15.09 30.53
CA ASN A 22 -7.92 16.03 31.62
C ASN A 22 -6.90 17.14 31.35
N SER A 23 -7.27 18.11 30.50
CA SER A 23 -6.87 19.52 30.64
C SER A 23 -7.66 20.37 29.65
N CYS A 24 -8.80 20.90 30.07
CA CYS A 24 -9.54 21.91 29.32
C CYS A 24 -8.91 23.29 29.52
N SER A 25 -8.02 23.66 28.61
CA SER A 25 -7.83 25.06 28.19
C SER A 25 -8.20 25.11 26.72
N PRO A 26 -8.82 26.17 26.16
CA PRO A 26 -9.02 26.30 24.73
C PRO A 26 -7.64 26.43 24.09
N LYS A 27 -7.09 25.30 23.62
CA LYS A 27 -5.88 25.29 22.82
C LYS A 27 -6.29 25.82 21.45
N THR A 28 -5.69 26.91 21.02
CA THR A 28 -5.66 27.24 19.58
C THR A 28 -4.99 26.09 18.88
N GLU A 29 -5.68 25.42 17.94
CA GLU A 29 -5.08 24.36 17.12
C GLU A 29 -3.83 24.92 16.44
N PRO A 30 -2.71 24.19 16.44
CA PRO A 30 -1.53 24.59 15.71
C PRO A 30 -1.84 24.73 14.23
N THR A 31 -1.25 25.71 13.57
CA THR A 31 -1.47 26.01 12.14
C THR A 31 -1.33 24.77 11.24
N HIS A 32 -0.33 23.91 11.52
CA HIS A 32 -0.10 22.68 10.76
C HIS A 32 -1.22 21.64 10.89
N SER A 33 -1.84 21.50 12.06
CA SER A 33 -2.99 20.60 12.22
C SER A 33 -4.20 21.12 11.45
N ILE A 34 -4.42 22.44 11.44
CA ILE A 34 -5.49 23.08 10.66
C ILE A 34 -5.29 22.85 9.14
N GLU A 35 -4.07 23.02 8.66
CA GLU A 35 -3.73 22.80 7.25
C GLU A 35 -3.92 21.34 6.84
N PHE A 36 -3.55 20.40 7.69
CA PHE A 36 -3.75 18.98 7.44
C PHE A 36 -5.24 18.60 7.44
N LYS A 37 -6.02 19.11 8.40
CA LYS A 37 -7.48 18.91 8.43
C LYS A 37 -8.13 19.39 7.14
N LYS A 38 -7.73 20.58 6.69
CA LYS A 38 -8.21 21.16 5.44
C LYS A 38 -7.82 20.32 4.23
N LEU A 39 -6.57 19.87 4.13
CA LEU A 39 -6.10 18.99 3.04
C LEU A 39 -6.92 17.71 2.98
N ALA A 40 -7.11 17.03 4.12
CA ALA A 40 -7.88 15.79 4.20
C ALA A 40 -9.36 16.00 3.82
N PHE A 41 -9.97 17.07 4.33
CA PHE A 41 -11.36 17.41 4.01
C PHE A 41 -11.57 17.77 2.53
N ASP A 42 -10.71 18.62 1.97
CA ASP A 42 -10.78 19.03 0.56
C ASP A 42 -10.57 17.82 -0.37
N LEU A 43 -9.65 16.91 -0.02
CA LEU A 43 -9.42 15.69 -0.77
C LEU A 43 -10.61 14.74 -0.71
N LEU A 44 -11.17 14.53 0.48
CA LEU A 44 -12.37 13.70 0.66
C LEU A 44 -13.56 14.24 -0.11
N LYS A 45 -13.76 15.57 -0.06
CA LYS A 45 -14.82 16.23 -0.82
C LYS A 45 -14.66 16.03 -2.32
N ASP A 46 -13.45 16.23 -2.84
CA ASP A 46 -13.12 16.04 -4.26
C ASP A 46 -13.39 14.61 -4.71
N TRP A 47 -13.02 13.62 -3.88
CA TRP A 47 -13.30 12.20 -4.14
C TRP A 47 -14.80 11.87 -4.11
N CYS A 48 -15.55 12.41 -3.15
CA CYS A 48 -16.98 12.21 -3.11
C CYS A 48 -17.68 12.85 -4.34
N ASP A 49 -17.26 14.04 -4.75
CA ASP A 49 -17.76 14.68 -5.97
C ASP A 49 -17.38 13.85 -7.23
N GLY A 50 -16.17 13.29 -7.26
CA GLY A 50 -15.72 12.39 -8.33
C GLY A 50 -16.54 11.10 -8.40
N MET A 51 -16.79 10.47 -7.27
CA MET A 51 -17.62 9.26 -7.18
C MET A 51 -19.07 9.51 -7.62
N ILE A 52 -19.66 10.65 -7.25
CA ILE A 52 -21.03 11.04 -7.71
C ILE A 52 -21.06 11.15 -9.24
N ARG A 53 -20.03 11.69 -9.89
CA ARG A 53 -19.99 11.79 -11.37
C ARG A 53 -20.00 10.45 -12.08
N VAL A 54 -19.48 9.39 -11.44
CA VAL A 54 -19.45 8.04 -12.00
C VAL A 54 -20.54 7.12 -11.45
N GLN A 55 -21.36 7.62 -10.52
CA GLN A 55 -22.51 6.89 -9.99
C GLN A 55 -23.68 6.91 -10.97
N ILE A 56 -24.31 5.76 -11.17
CA ILE A 56 -25.50 5.65 -12.01
C ILE A 56 -26.73 5.91 -11.13
N LEU A 57 -27.46 6.98 -11.42
CA LEU A 57 -28.69 7.33 -10.73
C LEU A 57 -29.89 7.16 -11.69
N ASP A 58 -30.36 5.92 -11.79
CA ASP A 58 -31.56 5.55 -12.57
C ASP A 58 -32.53 4.76 -11.68
N PRO A 59 -33.49 5.43 -11.00
CA PRO A 59 -34.44 4.74 -10.13
C PRO A 59 -35.35 3.72 -10.84
N SER A 60 -35.45 3.78 -12.17
CA SER A 60 -36.24 2.83 -12.96
C SER A 60 -35.56 1.49 -13.15
N ASP A 61 -34.22 1.42 -13.02
CA ASP A 61 -33.46 0.19 -13.10
C ASP A 61 -32.67 -0.09 -11.80
N THR A 62 -33.26 -0.91 -10.94
CA THR A 62 -32.67 -1.28 -9.64
C THR A 62 -31.40 -2.10 -9.75
N LYS A 63 -31.03 -2.63 -10.90
CA LYS A 63 -29.78 -3.37 -11.11
C LYS A 63 -28.58 -2.44 -11.21
N VAL A 64 -28.78 -1.21 -11.63
CA VAL A 64 -27.70 -0.24 -11.83
C VAL A 64 -27.84 1.01 -10.96
N HIS A 65 -29.04 1.32 -10.44
CA HIS A 65 -29.25 2.49 -9.60
C HIS A 65 -28.38 2.46 -8.34
N GLY A 66 -27.50 3.43 -8.18
CA GLY A 66 -26.54 3.53 -7.08
C GLY A 66 -25.16 2.92 -7.37
N MET A 67 -25.01 2.18 -8.47
CA MET A 67 -23.75 1.55 -8.86
C MET A 67 -22.68 2.60 -9.20
N LEU A 68 -21.48 2.42 -8.67
CA LEU A 68 -20.30 3.21 -9.03
C LEU A 68 -19.63 2.58 -10.25
N LYS A 69 -19.74 3.22 -11.41
CA LYS A 69 -19.14 2.74 -12.66
C LYS A 69 -17.68 3.13 -12.74
N CYS A 70 -16.76 2.13 -12.75
CA CYS A 70 -15.34 2.40 -12.83
C CYS A 70 -14.94 2.93 -14.22
N PRO A 71 -14.26 4.08 -14.33
CA PRO A 71 -13.79 4.59 -15.63
C PRO A 71 -12.60 3.82 -16.21
N ALA A 72 -11.86 3.07 -15.38
CA ALA A 72 -10.64 2.37 -15.78
C ALA A 72 -10.89 0.93 -16.26
N CYS A 73 -11.94 0.28 -15.78
CA CYS A 73 -12.26 -1.12 -16.13
C CYS A 73 -13.77 -1.30 -16.23
N ASP A 74 -14.20 -2.24 -17.05
CA ASP A 74 -15.64 -2.58 -17.19
C ASP A 74 -16.10 -3.55 -16.09
N VAL A 75 -15.51 -3.44 -14.89
CA VAL A 75 -15.81 -4.32 -13.77
C VAL A 75 -16.68 -3.58 -12.76
N VAL A 76 -17.69 -4.25 -12.27
CA VAL A 76 -18.48 -3.79 -11.12
C VAL A 76 -17.71 -4.11 -9.84
N HIS A 77 -17.34 -3.06 -9.10
CA HIS A 77 -16.72 -3.20 -7.80
C HIS A 77 -17.77 -3.26 -6.72
N ALA A 78 -18.09 -4.47 -6.28
CA ALA A 78 -19.16 -4.70 -5.31
C ALA A 78 -18.84 -4.19 -3.88
N ARG A 79 -17.59 -3.84 -3.59
CA ARG A 79 -17.19 -3.12 -2.37
C ARG A 79 -17.64 -1.66 -2.34
N SER A 80 -18.51 -1.21 -3.26
CA SER A 80 -19.03 0.17 -3.29
C SER A 80 -19.78 0.58 -2.02
N MET A 81 -20.17 -0.38 -1.15
CA MET A 81 -20.67 -0.10 0.20
C MET A 81 -19.68 0.75 1.03
N ASP A 82 -18.39 0.64 0.78
CA ASP A 82 -17.37 1.47 1.43
C ASP A 82 -17.57 2.97 1.19
N ALA A 83 -18.24 3.36 0.08
CA ALA A 83 -18.56 4.75 -0.24
C ALA A 83 -19.71 5.35 0.57
N VAL A 84 -20.55 4.53 1.19
CA VAL A 84 -21.72 4.99 1.96
C VAL A 84 -21.30 5.93 3.09
N TYR A 85 -20.31 5.52 3.87
CA TYR A 85 -19.84 6.30 5.00
C TYR A 85 -19.23 7.66 4.61
N PRO A 86 -18.26 7.76 3.68
CA PRO A 86 -17.75 9.06 3.25
C PRO A 86 -18.84 9.97 2.63
N PHE A 87 -19.84 9.43 1.94
CA PHE A 87 -20.96 10.23 1.45
C PHE A 87 -21.79 10.81 2.60
N LEU A 88 -22.10 10.04 3.64
CA LEU A 88 -22.85 10.55 4.79
C LEU A 88 -22.02 11.56 5.59
N HIS A 89 -20.70 11.33 5.74
CA HIS A 89 -19.80 12.33 6.32
C HIS A 89 -19.90 13.66 5.57
N MET A 90 -19.78 13.65 4.25
CA MET A 90 -19.89 14.87 3.44
C MET A 90 -21.28 15.49 3.48
N ALA A 91 -22.35 14.70 3.52
CA ALA A 91 -23.71 15.21 3.69
C ALA A 91 -23.86 16.00 5.01
N LYS A 92 -23.32 15.46 6.11
CA LYS A 92 -23.36 16.11 7.43
C LYS A 92 -22.49 17.35 7.48
N ALA A 93 -21.27 17.26 6.96
CA ALA A 93 -20.28 18.33 7.01
C ALA A 93 -20.64 19.54 6.14
N THR A 94 -21.30 19.31 4.99
CA THR A 94 -21.62 20.38 4.03
C THR A 94 -23.09 20.79 4.01
N GLY A 95 -24.00 19.94 4.46
CA GLY A 95 -25.45 20.11 4.31
C GLY A 95 -25.97 19.89 2.89
N GLU A 96 -25.12 19.45 1.93
CA GLU A 96 -25.51 19.24 0.54
C GLU A 96 -26.24 17.88 0.37
N LYS A 97 -27.49 17.92 -0.07
CA LYS A 97 -28.35 16.72 -0.23
C LYS A 97 -27.80 15.69 -1.20
N LYS A 98 -27.03 16.12 -2.22
CA LYS A 98 -26.46 15.22 -3.23
C LYS A 98 -25.63 14.07 -2.62
N TYR A 99 -24.92 14.33 -1.51
CA TYR A 99 -24.12 13.31 -0.84
C TYR A 99 -25.01 12.31 -0.09
N LEU A 100 -26.06 12.77 0.59
CA LEU A 100 -27.01 11.87 1.24
C LEU A 100 -27.71 10.97 0.22
N GLU A 101 -28.17 11.55 -0.88
CA GLU A 101 -28.82 10.83 -1.98
C GLU A 101 -27.86 9.78 -2.59
N ALA A 102 -26.61 10.15 -2.81
CA ALA A 102 -25.58 9.23 -3.32
C ALA A 102 -25.31 8.07 -2.36
N GLY A 103 -25.21 8.35 -1.05
CA GLY A 103 -25.00 7.32 -0.02
C GLY A 103 -26.18 6.36 0.09
N ILE A 104 -27.41 6.87 0.07
CA ILE A 104 -28.64 6.06 0.06
C ILE A 104 -28.68 5.19 -1.21
N ALA A 105 -28.41 5.75 -2.39
CA ALA A 105 -28.39 4.99 -3.63
C ALA A 105 -27.33 3.88 -3.64
N ALA A 106 -26.13 4.15 -3.12
CA ALA A 106 -25.06 3.14 -2.99
C ALA A 106 -25.48 1.98 -2.06
N PHE A 107 -26.11 2.29 -0.93
CA PHE A 107 -26.68 1.28 -0.03
C PHE A 107 -27.78 0.46 -0.72
N GLU A 108 -28.69 1.12 -1.44
CA GLU A 108 -29.77 0.44 -2.15
C GLU A 108 -29.28 -0.53 -3.23
N TRP A 109 -28.20 -0.14 -3.94
CA TRP A 109 -27.61 -0.97 -4.98
C TRP A 109 -27.02 -2.28 -4.42
N GLU A 110 -26.58 -2.29 -3.20
CA GLU A 110 -25.91 -3.38 -2.51
C GLU A 110 -26.77 -4.67 -2.46
N ARG A 111 -28.10 -4.56 -2.58
CA ARG A 111 -28.99 -5.74 -2.74
C ARG A 111 -28.58 -6.67 -3.87
N ASN A 112 -27.94 -6.14 -4.94
CA ASN A 112 -27.54 -6.90 -6.11
C ASN A 112 -26.34 -7.83 -5.85
N VAL A 113 -25.62 -7.62 -4.74
CA VAL A 113 -24.46 -8.40 -4.32
C VAL A 113 -24.65 -9.04 -2.93
N SER A 114 -25.80 -8.88 -2.31
CA SER A 114 -26.16 -9.51 -1.04
C SER A 114 -26.39 -11.01 -1.22
N LEU A 115 -25.83 -11.80 -0.31
CA LEU A 115 -25.95 -13.27 -0.30
C LEU A 115 -26.86 -13.75 0.85
N PRO A 116 -27.47 -14.95 0.72
CA PRO A 116 -28.40 -15.47 1.74
C PRO A 116 -27.75 -15.70 3.12
N ASP A 117 -26.42 -15.83 3.19
CA ASP A 117 -25.68 -16.02 4.44
C ASP A 117 -25.38 -14.70 5.17
N GLY A 118 -25.91 -13.58 4.68
CA GLY A 118 -25.70 -12.25 5.23
C GLY A 118 -24.46 -11.53 4.68
N SER A 119 -23.61 -12.18 3.90
CA SER A 119 -22.42 -11.58 3.30
C SER A 119 -22.75 -10.76 2.05
N TRP A 120 -21.71 -10.04 1.57
CA TRP A 120 -21.69 -9.40 0.25
C TRP A 120 -20.65 -10.07 -0.64
N SER A 121 -21.04 -10.41 -1.85
CA SER A 121 -20.10 -10.88 -2.86
C SER A 121 -19.25 -9.73 -3.40
N ASN A 122 -17.99 -9.99 -3.71
CA ASN A 122 -17.06 -8.99 -4.26
C ASN A 122 -17.29 -8.66 -5.74
N GLY A 123 -18.32 -9.23 -6.35
CA GLY A 123 -18.72 -9.02 -7.74
C GLY A 123 -20.15 -9.50 -7.95
N LEU A 124 -20.69 -9.31 -9.16
CA LEU A 124 -22.05 -9.75 -9.50
C LEU A 124 -22.22 -11.27 -9.52
N ASP A 125 -21.14 -12.04 -9.66
CA ASP A 125 -21.19 -13.49 -9.50
C ASP A 125 -21.28 -13.83 -8.01
N PRO A 126 -22.34 -14.53 -7.55
CA PRO A 126 -22.50 -14.92 -6.15
C PRO A 126 -21.39 -15.82 -5.62
N LYS A 127 -20.60 -16.44 -6.48
CA LYS A 127 -19.44 -17.26 -6.12
C LYS A 127 -18.17 -16.43 -5.91
N SER A 128 -18.21 -15.12 -6.19
CA SER A 128 -17.09 -14.21 -5.93
C SER A 128 -16.76 -14.19 -4.44
N TRP A 129 -15.53 -13.83 -4.13
CA TRP A 129 -15.05 -13.72 -2.75
C TRP A 129 -15.96 -12.82 -1.89
N ASN A 130 -16.37 -13.31 -0.73
CA ASN A 130 -17.30 -12.62 0.17
C ASN A 130 -16.67 -12.17 1.51
N GLY A 131 -15.39 -12.45 1.74
CA GLY A 131 -14.70 -11.97 2.95
C GLY A 131 -14.62 -10.44 3.03
N THR A 132 -14.72 -9.73 1.92
CA THR A 132 -14.77 -8.26 1.88
C THR A 132 -15.99 -7.66 2.59
N THR A 133 -16.95 -8.47 3.00
CA THR A 133 -18.10 -8.08 3.84
C THR A 133 -17.67 -7.27 5.07
N ILE A 134 -16.51 -7.58 5.66
CA ILE A 134 -16.03 -6.85 6.84
C ILE A 134 -15.82 -5.35 6.58
N PHE A 135 -15.31 -4.98 5.41
CA PHE A 135 -15.04 -3.57 5.09
C PHE A 135 -16.33 -2.76 4.91
N GLY A 136 -17.30 -3.32 4.17
CA GLY A 136 -18.62 -2.73 4.02
C GLY A 136 -19.40 -2.66 5.35
N ALA A 137 -19.25 -3.68 6.20
CA ALA A 137 -19.89 -3.69 7.51
C ALA A 137 -19.32 -2.62 8.45
N ILE A 138 -18.00 -2.38 8.43
CA ILE A 138 -17.40 -1.25 9.16
C ILE A 138 -17.93 0.08 8.63
N ALA A 139 -17.94 0.29 7.31
CA ALA A 139 -18.46 1.52 6.72
C ALA A 139 -19.94 1.78 7.11
N LEU A 140 -20.76 0.73 7.11
CA LEU A 140 -22.15 0.84 7.51
C LEU A 140 -22.30 1.10 9.02
N ALA A 141 -21.46 0.47 9.85
CA ALA A 141 -21.46 0.70 11.29
C ALA A 141 -21.03 2.13 11.66
N GLU A 142 -19.98 2.66 11.02
CA GLU A 142 -19.55 4.05 11.17
C GLU A 142 -20.65 5.03 10.73
N ALA A 143 -21.27 4.76 9.59
CA ALA A 143 -22.38 5.59 9.08
C ALA A 143 -23.55 5.63 10.08
N LEU A 144 -23.94 4.50 10.66
CA LEU A 144 -25.00 4.44 11.66
C LEU A 144 -24.58 5.06 12.99
N HIS A 145 -23.31 4.97 13.36
CA HIS A 145 -22.80 5.55 14.59
C HIS A 145 -22.81 7.09 14.55
N TYR A 146 -22.28 7.67 13.47
CA TYR A 146 -22.09 9.13 13.37
C TYR A 146 -23.24 9.88 12.71
N TYR A 147 -24.01 9.22 11.83
CA TYR A 147 -24.91 9.90 10.89
C TYR A 147 -26.32 9.31 10.82
N SER A 148 -26.73 8.53 11.82
CA SER A 148 -28.09 7.98 11.89
C SER A 148 -29.18 9.05 11.85
N ASP A 149 -28.89 10.26 12.33
CA ASP A 149 -29.80 11.41 12.31
C ASP A 149 -30.08 11.99 10.90
N LEU A 150 -29.32 11.58 9.88
CA LEU A 150 -29.59 11.90 8.48
C LEU A 150 -30.62 10.96 7.83
N LEU A 151 -30.92 9.83 8.48
CA LEU A 151 -31.83 8.81 7.98
C LEU A 151 -33.22 8.94 8.63
N ASP A 152 -34.25 8.64 7.88
CA ASP A 152 -35.56 8.41 8.47
C ASP A 152 -35.61 7.07 9.23
N ASP A 153 -36.62 6.90 10.09
CA ASP A 153 -36.75 5.70 10.95
C ASP A 153 -36.78 4.39 10.14
N VAL A 154 -37.43 4.40 8.97
CA VAL A 154 -37.54 3.20 8.11
C VAL A 154 -36.17 2.80 7.55
N ARG A 155 -35.42 3.78 7.05
CA ARG A 155 -34.06 3.52 6.54
C ARG A 155 -33.10 3.15 7.66
N HIS A 156 -33.18 3.84 8.79
CA HIS A 156 -32.36 3.56 9.95
C HIS A 156 -32.49 2.10 10.41
N GLU A 157 -33.74 1.61 10.64
CA GLU A 157 -33.96 0.24 11.06
C GLU A 157 -33.52 -0.77 9.98
N ARG A 158 -33.80 -0.51 8.72
CA ARG A 158 -33.36 -1.38 7.63
C ARG A 158 -31.83 -1.47 7.51
N TRP A 159 -31.11 -0.38 7.72
CA TRP A 159 -29.64 -0.39 7.70
C TRP A 159 -29.08 -1.16 8.90
N LYS A 160 -29.69 -1.03 10.09
CA LYS A 160 -29.35 -1.84 11.27
C LYS A 160 -29.58 -3.33 11.03
N ASP A 161 -30.71 -3.71 10.47
CA ASP A 161 -31.03 -5.10 10.14
C ASP A 161 -29.99 -5.68 9.18
N ARG A 162 -29.63 -4.91 8.15
CA ARG A 162 -28.62 -5.33 7.19
C ARG A 162 -27.22 -5.45 7.79
N LEU A 163 -26.85 -4.53 8.68
CA LEU A 163 -25.62 -4.62 9.46
C LEU A 163 -25.63 -5.88 10.33
N GLY A 164 -26.74 -6.20 10.97
CA GLY A 164 -26.91 -7.42 11.76
C GLY A 164 -26.67 -8.70 10.95
N GLN A 165 -27.20 -8.77 9.73
CA GLN A 165 -26.96 -9.91 8.82
C GLN A 165 -25.49 -10.05 8.46
N ALA A 166 -24.80 -8.95 8.14
CA ALA A 166 -23.36 -8.96 7.85
C ALA A 166 -22.54 -9.35 9.08
N ALA A 167 -22.94 -8.87 10.26
CA ALA A 167 -22.29 -9.20 11.53
C ALA A 167 -22.38 -10.70 11.87
N GLU A 168 -23.53 -11.35 11.65
CA GLU A 168 -23.69 -12.80 11.84
C GLU A 168 -22.74 -13.60 10.94
N PHE A 169 -22.60 -13.19 9.67
CA PHE A 169 -21.64 -13.82 8.77
C PHE A 169 -20.20 -13.67 9.29
N ILE A 170 -19.81 -12.44 9.68
CA ILE A 170 -18.45 -12.17 10.18
C ILE A 170 -18.19 -12.95 11.47
N TYR A 171 -19.12 -12.90 12.44
CA TYR A 171 -19.05 -13.60 13.72
C TYR A 171 -18.90 -15.11 13.53
N GLY A 172 -19.66 -15.69 12.61
CA GLY A 172 -19.66 -17.13 12.36
C GLY A 172 -18.49 -17.65 11.53
N LYS A 173 -17.82 -16.80 10.75
CA LYS A 173 -16.78 -17.22 9.78
C LYS A 173 -15.37 -16.75 10.11
N PHE A 174 -15.22 -15.56 10.72
CA PHE A 174 -13.90 -14.96 10.91
C PHE A 174 -13.21 -15.53 12.16
N THR A 175 -12.35 -16.50 11.92
CA THR A 175 -11.36 -16.99 12.90
C THR A 175 -10.00 -16.40 12.55
N ILE A 176 -9.02 -16.49 13.43
CA ILE A 176 -7.64 -16.00 13.14
C ILE A 176 -7.04 -16.69 11.91
N SER A 177 -7.47 -17.88 11.57
CA SER A 177 -7.05 -18.67 10.40
C SER A 177 -8.04 -18.64 9.24
N PHE A 178 -9.01 -17.71 9.24
CA PHE A 178 -10.04 -17.63 8.18
C PHE A 178 -9.41 -17.48 6.79
N THR A 179 -8.53 -16.51 6.63
CA THR A 179 -7.80 -16.25 5.39
C THR A 179 -6.51 -15.45 5.70
N ASN A 180 -6.12 -14.49 4.85
CA ASN A 180 -4.99 -13.60 5.13
C ASN A 180 -5.22 -12.83 6.43
N ILE A 181 -4.16 -12.55 7.16
CA ILE A 181 -4.20 -11.92 8.49
C ILE A 181 -4.93 -10.58 8.53
N ASN A 182 -4.94 -9.82 7.42
CA ASN A 182 -5.65 -8.55 7.36
C ASN A 182 -7.15 -8.68 7.64
N TYR A 183 -7.80 -9.78 7.24
CA TYR A 183 -9.22 -9.99 7.49
C TYR A 183 -9.56 -10.17 8.98
N PRO A 184 -8.96 -11.11 9.72
CA PRO A 184 -9.22 -11.21 11.16
C PRO A 184 -8.74 -9.98 11.93
N ALA A 185 -7.63 -9.35 11.55
CA ALA A 185 -7.17 -8.10 12.16
C ALA A 185 -8.21 -6.97 11.99
N THR A 186 -8.81 -6.84 10.80
CA THR A 186 -9.88 -5.88 10.55
C THR A 186 -11.17 -6.26 11.28
N ALA A 187 -11.48 -7.55 11.39
CA ALA A 187 -12.67 -8.03 12.11
C ALA A 187 -12.62 -7.74 13.62
N ILE A 188 -11.43 -7.59 14.20
CA ILE A 188 -11.27 -7.18 15.61
C ILE A 188 -11.95 -5.82 15.85
N TYR A 189 -11.64 -4.83 15.04
CA TYR A 189 -12.30 -3.52 15.13
C TYR A 189 -13.76 -3.59 14.69
N GLY A 190 -14.03 -4.25 13.55
CA GLY A 190 -15.38 -4.34 13.00
C GLY A 190 -16.39 -4.95 13.97
N LEU A 191 -16.07 -6.11 14.57
CA LEU A 191 -16.96 -6.74 15.55
C LEU A 191 -17.12 -5.92 16.83
N ASN A 192 -16.06 -5.22 17.27
CA ASN A 192 -16.14 -4.31 18.41
C ASN A 192 -17.11 -3.16 18.14
N LEU A 193 -16.94 -2.47 17.02
CA LEU A 193 -17.80 -1.34 16.62
C LEU A 193 -19.24 -1.80 16.39
N ILE A 194 -19.45 -2.85 15.61
CA ILE A 194 -20.78 -3.39 15.31
C ILE A 194 -21.49 -3.83 16.59
N GLY A 195 -20.77 -4.49 17.50
CA GLY A 195 -21.33 -4.91 18.78
C GLY A 195 -21.85 -3.73 19.61
N ARG A 196 -21.15 -2.58 19.57
CA ARG A 196 -21.59 -1.35 20.23
C ARG A 196 -22.80 -0.72 19.52
N VAL A 197 -22.78 -0.63 18.19
CA VAL A 197 -23.89 -0.05 17.41
C VAL A 197 -25.19 -0.88 17.56
N LEU A 198 -25.07 -2.20 17.60
CA LEU A 198 -26.21 -3.11 17.72
C LEU A 198 -26.55 -3.53 19.16
N ASN A 199 -25.78 -3.07 20.16
CA ASN A 199 -25.87 -3.50 21.57
C ASN A 199 -25.75 -5.04 21.72
N ASN A 200 -24.76 -5.65 21.07
CA ASN A 200 -24.53 -7.09 21.10
C ASN A 200 -23.17 -7.44 21.72
N ASP A 201 -23.19 -7.86 22.99
CA ASP A 201 -22.00 -8.21 23.76
C ASP A 201 -21.25 -9.43 23.19
N SER A 202 -21.90 -10.30 22.44
CA SER A 202 -21.25 -11.48 21.85
C SER A 202 -20.23 -11.08 20.79
N TYR A 203 -20.52 -10.04 20.00
CA TYR A 203 -19.58 -9.51 19.00
C TYR A 203 -18.39 -8.83 19.67
N ILE A 204 -18.65 -8.05 20.74
CA ILE A 204 -17.58 -7.42 21.54
C ILE A 204 -16.68 -8.49 22.17
N LYS A 205 -17.27 -9.55 22.74
CA LYS A 205 -16.51 -10.65 23.31
C LYS A 205 -15.64 -11.34 22.24
N ARG A 206 -16.20 -11.61 21.05
CA ARG A 206 -15.44 -12.25 19.95
C ARG A 206 -14.30 -11.38 19.47
N SER A 207 -14.49 -10.05 19.40
CA SER A 207 -13.42 -9.12 19.04
C SER A 207 -12.24 -9.20 20.01
N LYS A 208 -12.51 -9.31 21.33
CA LYS A 208 -11.47 -9.47 22.37
C LYS A 208 -10.72 -10.79 22.24
N GLU A 209 -11.41 -11.88 21.94
CA GLU A 209 -10.78 -13.19 21.70
C GLU A 209 -9.81 -13.11 20.51
N LEU A 210 -10.26 -12.54 19.38
CA LEU A 210 -9.42 -12.35 18.21
C LEU A 210 -8.23 -11.40 18.47
N ALA A 211 -8.42 -10.37 19.31
CA ALA A 211 -7.36 -9.45 19.69
C ALA A 211 -6.24 -10.12 20.49
N GLU A 212 -6.58 -11.09 21.33
CA GLU A 212 -5.59 -11.93 22.00
C GLU A 212 -4.87 -12.88 21.02
N GLU A 213 -5.64 -13.52 20.11
CA GLU A 213 -5.09 -14.45 19.14
C GLU A 213 -4.12 -13.77 18.17
N VAL A 214 -4.38 -12.52 17.72
CA VAL A 214 -3.54 -11.80 16.74
C VAL A 214 -2.16 -11.45 17.28
N LYS A 215 -1.98 -11.33 18.60
CA LYS A 215 -0.68 -11.00 19.23
C LYS A 215 0.43 -12.00 18.86
N ALA A 216 0.06 -13.26 18.55
CA ALA A 216 1.00 -14.30 18.12
C ALA A 216 1.50 -14.13 16.68
N TYR A 217 0.91 -13.22 15.90
CA TYR A 217 1.24 -13.01 14.48
C TYR A 217 2.13 -11.78 14.23
N PHE A 218 2.91 -11.39 15.22
CA PHE A 218 3.93 -10.35 15.08
C PHE A 218 5.33 -10.95 15.14
N THR A 219 6.21 -10.52 14.23
CA THR A 219 7.59 -10.99 14.16
C THR A 219 8.43 -10.48 15.34
N GLU A 220 9.61 -11.08 15.52
CA GLU A 220 10.67 -10.56 16.38
C GLU A 220 11.91 -10.26 15.52
N PRO A 221 12.66 -9.18 15.78
CA PRO A 221 12.43 -8.23 16.88
C PRO A 221 11.52 -7.05 16.49
N ASN A 222 11.14 -6.87 15.22
CA ASN A 222 10.54 -5.63 14.70
C ASN A 222 9.02 -5.58 14.79
N ARG A 223 8.35 -6.63 15.25
CA ARG A 223 6.89 -6.67 15.38
C ARG A 223 6.15 -6.39 14.07
N LEU A 224 6.66 -6.90 12.94
CA LEU A 224 5.91 -6.86 11.69
C LEU A 224 4.78 -7.88 11.74
N LEU A 225 3.56 -7.48 11.37
CA LEU A 225 2.44 -8.39 11.30
C LEU A 225 2.61 -9.35 10.12
N PHE A 226 2.49 -10.65 10.35
CA PHE A 226 2.62 -11.68 9.33
C PHE A 226 1.38 -12.56 9.24
N GLY A 227 1.31 -13.40 8.22
CA GLY A 227 0.18 -14.31 7.98
C GLY A 227 -0.50 -14.05 6.65
N GLU A 228 0.20 -13.44 5.71
CA GLU A 228 -0.26 -13.36 4.33
C GLU A 228 -0.34 -14.76 3.70
N GLY A 229 -1.36 -14.95 2.87
CA GLY A 229 -1.65 -16.27 2.27
C GLY A 229 -2.48 -17.23 3.14
N LYS A 230 -2.34 -17.20 4.42
CA LYS A 230 -3.14 -17.64 5.57
C LYS A 230 -2.30 -17.45 6.84
N PRO A 231 -2.89 -17.08 7.96
CA PRO A 231 -2.23 -17.17 9.26
C PRO A 231 -1.89 -18.63 9.52
N SER A 232 -0.64 -18.99 9.51
CA SER A 232 -0.17 -20.35 9.70
C SER A 232 1.29 -20.38 10.12
N ASP A 233 1.77 -21.50 10.60
CA ASP A 233 3.18 -21.73 10.89
C ASP A 233 4.04 -21.92 9.63
N LYS A 234 3.43 -21.79 8.44
CA LYS A 234 4.17 -21.90 7.18
C LYS A 234 5.25 -20.85 7.12
N ARG A 235 6.45 -21.30 6.82
CA ARG A 235 7.63 -20.46 6.61
C ARG A 235 8.19 -20.74 5.23
N SER A 236 8.92 -19.79 4.69
CA SER A 236 9.70 -19.96 3.47
C SER A 236 10.82 -20.98 3.65
N ALA A 237 11.58 -21.27 2.59
CA ALA A 237 12.75 -22.13 2.65
C ALA A 237 13.85 -21.58 3.59
N LYS A 238 13.94 -20.24 3.71
CA LYS A 238 14.83 -19.56 4.67
C LYS A 238 14.24 -19.45 6.08
N GLY A 239 13.05 -19.99 6.34
CA GLY A 239 12.37 -19.92 7.62
C GLY A 239 11.62 -18.60 7.87
N LEU A 240 11.40 -17.77 6.86
CA LEU A 240 10.83 -16.44 6.99
C LEU A 240 9.29 -16.48 6.92
N PRO A 241 8.59 -15.63 7.69
CA PRO A 241 7.13 -15.51 7.64
C PRO A 241 6.67 -14.70 6.43
N ALA A 242 5.41 -14.86 6.01
CA ALA A 242 4.83 -14.07 4.93
C ALA A 242 4.31 -12.73 5.45
N VAL A 243 4.92 -11.61 5.02
CA VAL A 243 4.59 -10.23 5.38
C VAL A 243 4.26 -9.43 4.14
N ASP A 244 3.25 -8.56 4.23
CA ASP A 244 2.98 -7.52 3.25
C ASP A 244 2.83 -6.15 3.92
N LEU A 245 3.63 -5.19 3.50
CA LEU A 245 3.66 -3.85 4.09
C LEU A 245 2.35 -3.10 3.86
N GLY A 246 1.85 -3.10 2.61
CA GLY A 246 0.68 -2.30 2.22
C GLY A 246 -0.56 -2.68 3.03
N TYR A 247 -0.83 -3.97 3.15
CA TYR A 247 -1.98 -4.45 3.96
C TYR A 247 -1.79 -4.21 5.44
N ASN A 248 -0.55 -4.26 5.94
CA ASN A 248 -0.30 -3.97 7.35
C ASN A 248 -0.59 -2.51 7.68
N VAL A 249 0.00 -1.57 6.94
CA VAL A 249 -0.10 -0.13 7.27
C VAL A 249 -1.46 0.48 6.92
N GLU A 250 -2.16 -0.06 5.92
CA GLU A 250 -3.40 0.56 5.41
C GLU A 250 -4.69 -0.17 5.78
N GLU A 251 -4.62 -1.36 6.37
CA GLU A 251 -5.81 -2.08 6.86
C GLU A 251 -5.62 -2.59 8.29
N SER A 252 -4.68 -3.53 8.48
CA SER A 252 -4.58 -4.28 9.75
C SER A 252 -4.26 -3.39 10.93
N LEU A 253 -3.20 -2.58 10.83
CA LEU A 253 -2.76 -1.71 11.93
C LEU A 253 -3.75 -0.60 12.23
N ASN A 254 -4.47 -0.07 11.23
CA ASN A 254 -5.57 0.86 11.46
C ASN A 254 -6.64 0.25 12.36
N SER A 255 -7.12 -0.92 11.99
CA SER A 255 -8.17 -1.60 12.74
C SER A 255 -7.72 -1.98 14.15
N LEU A 256 -6.48 -2.44 14.30
CA LEU A 256 -5.93 -2.78 15.62
C LEU A 256 -5.74 -1.56 16.51
N VAL A 257 -5.31 -0.41 15.96
CA VAL A 257 -5.20 0.86 16.70
C VAL A 257 -6.58 1.31 17.17
N MET A 258 -7.57 1.36 16.26
CA MET A 258 -8.93 1.79 16.60
C MET A 258 -9.56 0.90 17.68
N TYR A 259 -9.41 -0.42 17.56
CA TYR A 259 -9.87 -1.35 18.59
C TYR A 259 -9.19 -1.11 19.95
N ALA A 260 -7.85 -1.04 19.94
CA ALA A 260 -7.10 -0.91 21.18
C ALA A 260 -7.38 0.40 21.92
N LEU A 261 -7.63 1.49 21.18
CA LEU A 261 -8.08 2.75 21.73
C LEU A 261 -9.50 2.66 22.30
N HIS A 262 -10.43 1.99 21.61
CA HIS A 262 -11.81 1.80 22.09
C HIS A 262 -11.90 0.96 23.37
N GLU A 263 -11.06 -0.07 23.49
CA GLU A 263 -11.06 -0.98 24.64
C GLU A 263 -10.07 -0.58 25.74
N ASN A 264 -9.22 0.44 25.49
CA ASN A 264 -8.09 0.82 26.36
C ASN A 264 -7.14 -0.36 26.59
N ASP A 265 -6.84 -1.14 25.54
CA ASP A 265 -5.93 -2.28 25.60
C ASP A 265 -4.47 -1.79 25.48
N GLU A 266 -3.89 -1.44 26.64
CA GLU A 266 -2.52 -0.90 26.71
C GLU A 266 -1.45 -1.89 26.25
N ASP A 267 -1.64 -3.19 26.43
CA ASP A 267 -0.69 -4.23 26.00
C ASP A 267 -0.66 -4.31 24.47
N LEU A 268 -1.83 -4.31 23.85
CA LEU A 268 -1.92 -4.28 22.38
C LEU A 268 -1.42 -2.94 21.83
N LEU A 269 -1.73 -1.79 22.47
CA LEU A 269 -1.21 -0.49 22.05
C LEU A 269 0.32 -0.44 22.08
N LYS A 270 0.96 -1.02 23.10
CA LYS A 270 2.42 -1.11 23.19
C LYS A 270 3.01 -1.96 22.05
N LEU A 271 2.40 -3.09 21.75
CA LEU A 271 2.80 -3.97 20.65
C LEU A 271 2.68 -3.24 19.30
N ILE A 272 1.51 -2.62 19.05
CA ILE A 272 1.21 -1.91 17.80
C ILE A 272 2.12 -0.69 17.64
N THR A 273 2.41 0.06 18.71
CA THR A 273 3.34 1.21 18.65
C THR A 273 4.70 0.78 18.11
N LYS A 274 5.24 -0.34 18.58
CA LYS A 274 6.49 -0.88 18.08
C LYS A 274 6.37 -1.30 16.61
N SER A 275 5.26 -1.93 16.26
CA SER A 275 4.95 -2.32 14.88
C SER A 275 4.88 -1.14 13.94
N LEU A 276 4.12 -0.09 14.28
CA LEU A 276 4.02 1.14 13.49
C LEU A 276 5.39 1.80 13.26
N ASN A 277 6.22 1.89 14.31
CA ASN A 277 7.58 2.43 14.19
C ASN A 277 8.45 1.61 13.24
N SER A 278 8.34 0.29 13.25
CA SER A 278 9.10 -0.57 12.34
C SER A 278 8.61 -0.47 10.89
N HIS A 279 7.28 -0.38 10.69
CA HIS A 279 6.71 -0.17 9.36
C HIS A 279 7.05 1.22 8.81
N LEU A 280 7.13 2.25 9.66
CA LEU A 280 7.48 3.62 9.26
C LEU A 280 8.87 3.72 8.62
N GLU A 281 9.79 2.80 8.92
CA GLU A 281 11.11 2.71 8.29
C GLU A 281 11.03 2.47 6.77
N PHE A 282 9.91 1.96 6.29
CA PHE A 282 9.67 1.73 4.86
C PHE A 282 8.97 2.91 4.16
N MET A 283 8.62 3.99 4.87
CA MET A 283 8.09 5.19 4.21
C MET A 283 9.22 6.02 3.62
N LEU A 284 9.15 6.29 2.32
CA LEU A 284 10.08 7.13 1.60
C LEU A 284 9.87 8.63 1.94
N PRO A 285 10.87 9.49 1.74
CA PRO A 285 10.81 10.90 2.15
C PRO A 285 9.64 11.71 1.57
N ASP A 286 9.09 11.30 0.44
CA ASP A 286 7.96 11.96 -0.22
C ASP A 286 6.58 11.38 0.15
N GLY A 287 6.54 10.42 1.08
CA GLY A 287 5.33 9.75 1.56
C GLY A 287 4.99 8.46 0.82
N GLY A 288 5.80 8.03 -0.13
CA GLY A 288 5.65 6.72 -0.78
C GLY A 288 5.95 5.55 0.16
N TRP A 289 5.22 4.45 0.03
CA TRP A 289 5.47 3.22 0.79
C TRP A 289 6.33 2.25 -0.02
N ASP A 290 7.44 1.82 0.53
CA ASP A 290 8.33 0.82 -0.06
C ASP A 290 7.84 -0.60 0.22
N ASN A 291 6.83 -1.04 -0.52
CA ASN A 291 6.35 -2.43 -0.51
C ASN A 291 6.95 -3.24 -1.67
N SER A 292 8.17 -2.90 -2.10
CA SER A 292 8.85 -3.52 -3.23
C SER A 292 9.18 -5.01 -3.02
N TRP A 293 9.29 -5.43 -1.76
CA TRP A 293 9.60 -6.78 -1.30
C TRP A 293 8.36 -7.57 -0.82
N GLY A 294 7.24 -6.91 -0.56
CA GLY A 294 6.06 -7.50 0.08
C GLY A 294 5.47 -8.67 -0.68
N THR A 295 4.93 -9.65 0.05
CA THR A 295 4.38 -10.88 -0.55
C THR A 295 3.17 -10.64 -1.44
N ARG A 296 2.47 -9.51 -1.28
CA ARG A 296 1.38 -9.05 -2.16
C ARG A 296 1.78 -7.84 -3.01
N GLN A 297 3.06 -7.75 -3.39
CA GLN A 297 3.59 -6.66 -4.22
C GLN A 297 2.73 -6.41 -5.48
N PHE A 298 2.07 -7.42 -6.03
CA PHE A 298 1.16 -7.26 -7.18
C PHE A 298 0.00 -6.30 -6.94
N LYS A 299 -0.25 -5.90 -5.69
CA LYS A 299 -1.21 -4.86 -5.31
C LYS A 299 -0.54 -3.53 -4.92
N TRP A 300 0.78 -3.48 -4.91
CA TRP A 300 1.50 -2.28 -4.54
C TRP A 300 1.22 -1.13 -5.49
N SER A 301 0.84 -0.01 -4.94
CA SER A 301 0.89 1.31 -5.53
C SER A 301 1.90 2.14 -4.74
N TYR A 302 2.57 3.07 -5.38
CA TYR A 302 3.60 3.87 -4.71
C TYR A 302 3.08 4.57 -3.44
N TRP A 303 1.82 4.97 -3.41
CA TRP A 303 1.18 5.56 -2.24
C TRP A 303 0.71 4.53 -1.18
N GLY A 304 0.72 3.23 -1.47
CA GLY A 304 0.29 2.16 -0.56
C GLY A 304 -0.14 0.88 -1.28
N SER A 305 -1.39 0.48 -1.17
CA SER A 305 -1.95 -0.69 -1.86
C SER A 305 -3.31 -0.37 -2.47
N ARG A 306 -3.58 -0.89 -3.68
CA ARG A 306 -4.76 -0.53 -4.48
C ARG A 306 -6.10 -0.92 -3.91
N THR A 307 -6.15 -1.84 -2.97
CA THR A 307 -7.40 -2.40 -2.44
C THR A 307 -7.52 -2.26 -0.93
N THR A 308 -6.66 -1.44 -0.32
CA THR A 308 -6.65 -1.11 1.10
C THR A 308 -7.30 0.25 1.37
N ASP A 309 -7.39 0.63 2.61
CA ASP A 309 -8.22 1.76 3.06
C ASP A 309 -7.41 3.04 3.36
N GLY A 310 -6.08 2.92 3.55
CA GLY A 310 -5.18 4.04 3.88
C GLY A 310 -4.74 4.08 5.34
N CYS A 311 -3.58 4.72 5.59
CA CYS A 311 -2.90 4.66 6.90
C CYS A 311 -3.29 5.79 7.86
N GLN A 312 -4.06 6.80 7.43
CA GLN A 312 -4.24 8.07 8.11
C GLN A 312 -4.78 7.96 9.54
N PRO A 313 -5.80 7.12 9.85
CA PRO A 313 -6.34 7.06 11.22
C PRO A 313 -5.30 6.55 12.22
N ALA A 314 -4.67 5.40 11.95
CA ALA A 314 -3.69 4.82 12.88
C ALA A 314 -2.50 5.73 13.12
N PHE A 315 -1.93 6.26 12.05
CA PHE A 315 -0.74 7.12 12.13
C PHE A 315 -1.06 8.45 12.78
N GLY A 316 -2.21 9.05 12.48
CA GLY A 316 -2.68 10.27 13.14
C GLY A 316 -2.94 10.07 14.63
N MET A 317 -3.71 9.05 15.01
CA MET A 317 -4.03 8.74 16.40
C MET A 317 -2.79 8.45 17.26
N MET A 318 -1.78 7.81 16.66
CA MET A 318 -0.55 7.42 17.38
C MET A 318 0.57 8.46 17.31
N ALA A 319 0.33 9.64 16.74
CA ALA A 319 1.34 10.69 16.60
C ALA A 319 1.91 11.17 17.94
N HIS A 320 1.18 11.04 19.04
CA HIS A 320 1.68 11.34 20.39
C HIS A 320 2.73 10.33 20.91
N LYS A 321 2.74 9.11 20.37
CA LYS A 321 3.76 8.09 20.72
C LYS A 321 5.06 8.31 19.92
N ASN A 322 4.94 8.77 18.68
CA ASN A 322 6.06 9.15 17.82
C ASN A 322 5.60 10.25 16.85
N PRO A 323 6.10 11.48 16.95
CA PRO A 323 5.69 12.59 16.08
C PRO A 323 5.86 12.31 14.58
N ALA A 324 6.82 11.46 14.18
CA ALA A 324 7.01 11.07 12.79
C ALA A 324 5.82 10.29 12.20
N LEU A 325 4.98 9.65 13.03
CA LEU A 325 3.72 9.05 12.59
C LEU A 325 2.74 10.12 12.07
N GLY A 326 2.67 11.27 12.77
CA GLY A 326 1.87 12.42 12.30
C GLY A 326 2.38 12.94 10.96
N THR A 327 3.70 13.12 10.81
CA THR A 327 4.32 13.49 9.52
C THR A 327 3.98 12.47 8.44
N ALA A 328 4.00 11.18 8.74
CA ALA A 328 3.65 10.13 7.79
C ALA A 328 2.20 10.23 7.31
N ALA A 329 1.25 10.48 8.21
CA ALA A 329 -0.16 10.68 7.85
C ALA A 329 -0.33 11.87 6.89
N VAL A 330 0.36 12.99 7.15
CA VAL A 330 0.35 14.17 6.27
C VAL A 330 0.96 13.86 4.91
N LYS A 331 2.18 13.31 4.88
CA LYS A 331 2.91 12.98 3.64
C LYS A 331 2.17 11.98 2.76
N SER A 332 1.55 10.96 3.36
CA SER A 332 0.69 10.02 2.65
C SER A 332 -0.51 10.74 2.03
N THR A 333 -1.17 11.64 2.76
CA THR A 333 -2.32 12.40 2.25
C THR A 333 -1.92 13.37 1.12
N GLU A 334 -0.78 14.04 1.24
CA GLU A 334 -0.21 14.87 0.16
C GLU A 334 0.07 14.04 -1.11
N LEU A 335 0.59 12.83 -0.95
CA LEU A 335 0.86 11.93 -2.07
C LEU A 335 -0.44 11.43 -2.72
N LEU A 336 -1.44 11.06 -1.94
CA LEU A 336 -2.78 10.73 -2.45
C LEU A 336 -3.38 11.91 -3.23
N ARG A 337 -3.22 13.15 -2.74
CA ARG A 337 -3.66 14.35 -3.46
C ARG A 337 -2.95 14.49 -4.80
N ARG A 338 -1.63 14.28 -4.86
CA ARG A 338 -0.85 14.31 -6.12
C ARG A 338 -1.27 13.23 -7.11
N CYS A 339 -1.76 12.09 -6.61
CA CYS A 339 -2.27 10.99 -7.43
C CYS A 339 -3.77 11.10 -7.74
N THR A 340 -4.41 12.24 -7.46
CA THR A 340 -5.83 12.48 -7.72
C THR A 340 -6.00 13.38 -8.95
N ALA A 341 -6.84 12.96 -9.89
CA ALA A 341 -7.29 13.78 -10.99
C ALA A 341 -8.78 13.51 -11.27
N ASP A 342 -9.50 14.55 -11.70
CA ASP A 342 -10.95 14.49 -11.93
C ASP A 342 -11.72 13.89 -10.73
N GLY A 343 -11.28 14.22 -9.51
CA GLY A 343 -11.89 13.76 -8.27
C GLY A 343 -11.83 12.24 -8.05
N LEU A 344 -10.90 11.53 -8.69
CA LEU A 344 -10.70 10.10 -8.48
C LEU A 344 -9.20 9.79 -8.31
N LEU A 345 -8.89 8.79 -7.48
CA LEU A 345 -7.54 8.38 -7.16
C LEU A 345 -6.96 7.47 -8.26
N HIS A 346 -5.82 7.83 -8.79
CA HIS A 346 -5.01 6.99 -9.68
C HIS A 346 -4.19 5.97 -8.90
N GLY A 347 -3.92 4.83 -9.53
CA GLY A 347 -3.19 3.71 -8.92
C GLY A 347 -1.68 3.91 -8.73
N GLY A 348 -1.14 5.10 -8.99
CA GLY A 348 0.28 5.42 -8.83
C GLY A 348 0.66 6.79 -9.37
N ILE A 349 1.96 7.13 -9.26
CA ILE A 349 2.47 8.48 -9.49
C ILE A 349 2.49 8.91 -10.97
N HIS A 350 2.55 7.96 -11.91
CA HIS A 350 2.66 8.27 -13.35
C HIS A 350 1.46 7.75 -14.18
N TYR A 351 0.35 7.43 -13.54
CA TYR A 351 -0.88 7.03 -14.25
C TYR A 351 -1.37 8.13 -15.18
N LEU A 352 -1.42 9.38 -14.66
CA LEU A 352 -1.90 10.51 -15.43
C LEU A 352 -0.99 10.81 -16.62
N SER A 353 0.33 10.86 -16.43
CA SER A 353 1.30 11.14 -17.50
C SER A 353 1.29 10.04 -18.58
N HIS A 354 0.98 8.80 -18.21
CA HIS A 354 0.85 7.68 -19.14
C HIS A 354 -0.56 7.51 -19.72
N GLY A 355 -1.51 8.39 -19.36
CA GLY A 355 -2.88 8.37 -19.88
C GLY A 355 -3.75 7.24 -19.33
N ILE A 356 -3.40 6.64 -18.21
CA ILE A 356 -4.20 5.60 -17.54
C ILE A 356 -5.31 6.25 -16.71
N LYS A 357 -6.53 5.75 -16.85
CA LYS A 357 -7.69 6.27 -16.11
C LYS A 357 -7.64 5.87 -14.63
N PRO A 358 -8.25 6.71 -13.74
CA PRO A 358 -8.35 6.40 -12.32
C PRO A 358 -9.36 5.26 -12.07
N CYS A 359 -9.25 4.62 -10.91
CA CYS A 359 -10.16 3.56 -10.50
C CYS A 359 -11.03 4.00 -9.32
N VAL A 360 -12.35 3.83 -9.45
CA VAL A 360 -13.29 4.17 -8.39
C VAL A 360 -13.07 3.35 -7.11
N HIS A 361 -12.57 2.12 -7.23
CA HIS A 361 -12.24 1.28 -6.08
C HIS A 361 -11.17 1.91 -5.19
N HIS A 362 -10.08 2.40 -5.78
CA HIS A 362 -9.03 3.11 -5.02
C HIS A 362 -9.63 4.28 -4.25
N THR A 363 -10.57 5.00 -4.90
CA THR A 363 -11.17 6.22 -4.36
C THR A 363 -12.07 5.91 -3.17
N PHE A 364 -13.04 5.02 -3.28
CA PHE A 364 -13.97 4.77 -2.16
C PHE A 364 -13.27 4.09 -0.97
N SER A 365 -12.30 3.23 -1.21
CA SER A 365 -11.57 2.57 -0.13
C SER A 365 -10.82 3.60 0.73
N HIS A 366 -10.04 4.49 0.09
CA HIS A 366 -9.26 5.51 0.80
C HIS A 366 -10.13 6.65 1.37
N SER A 367 -11.28 6.97 0.72
CA SER A 367 -12.24 7.93 1.24
C SER A 367 -12.75 7.54 2.63
N LYS A 368 -12.98 6.24 2.87
CA LYS A 368 -13.44 5.72 4.15
C LYS A 368 -12.50 6.10 5.29
N ASN A 369 -11.20 5.88 5.13
CA ASN A 369 -10.23 6.18 6.18
C ASN A 369 -9.99 7.68 6.38
N LEU A 370 -10.10 8.50 5.34
CA LEU A 370 -10.10 9.95 5.52
C LEU A 370 -11.32 10.41 6.34
N ALA A 371 -12.50 9.83 6.09
CA ALA A 371 -13.71 10.12 6.87
C ALA A 371 -13.53 9.70 8.34
N VAL A 372 -13.02 8.48 8.60
CA VAL A 372 -12.71 8.01 9.96
C VAL A 372 -11.77 8.99 10.69
N MET A 373 -10.69 9.40 10.04
CA MET A 373 -9.76 10.36 10.66
C MET A 373 -10.44 11.71 10.97
N LEU A 374 -11.27 12.22 10.06
CA LEU A 374 -11.96 13.49 10.25
C LEU A 374 -13.03 13.43 11.35
N ASP A 375 -13.75 12.31 11.48
CA ASP A 375 -14.73 12.11 12.56
C ASP A 375 -14.08 11.97 13.95
N HIS A 376 -12.85 11.46 13.97
CA HIS A 376 -12.05 11.37 15.18
C HIS A 376 -11.13 12.59 15.39
N TRP A 377 -11.25 13.66 14.59
CA TRP A 377 -10.30 14.77 14.57
C TRP A 377 -10.08 15.38 15.96
N ASP A 378 -11.14 15.60 16.73
CA ASP A 378 -11.06 16.20 18.05
C ASP A 378 -10.36 15.29 19.09
N HIS A 379 -10.16 14.04 18.76
CA HIS A 379 -9.43 13.05 19.56
C HIS A 379 -7.99 12.82 19.07
N LEU A 380 -7.63 13.37 17.90
CA LEU A 380 -6.25 13.28 17.44
C LEU A 380 -5.32 14.12 18.32
N PRO A 381 -4.12 13.61 18.61
CA PRO A 381 -3.09 14.44 19.20
C PRO A 381 -2.66 15.55 18.24
N GLU A 382 -1.97 16.54 18.76
CA GLU A 382 -1.34 17.56 17.91
C GLU A 382 -0.43 16.90 16.86
N ILE A 383 -0.68 17.19 15.58
CA ILE A 383 0.11 16.65 14.46
C ILE A 383 1.32 17.54 14.22
N ASN A 384 2.50 17.00 14.48
CA ASN A 384 3.76 17.65 14.16
C ASN A 384 4.19 17.24 12.74
N THR A 385 4.15 18.18 11.80
CA THR A 385 4.53 17.94 10.40
C THR A 385 6.02 18.17 10.13
N THR A 386 6.79 18.61 11.12
CA THR A 386 8.22 18.90 11.00
C THR A 386 9.11 17.76 11.50
N ALA A 387 8.56 16.77 12.20
CA ALA A 387 9.31 15.62 12.63
C ALA A 387 9.78 14.82 11.40
N PRO A 388 11.09 14.54 11.27
CA PRO A 388 11.59 13.85 10.09
C PRO A 388 11.10 12.39 10.06
N LEU A 389 10.78 11.88 8.87
CA LEU A 389 10.59 10.45 8.67
C LEU A 389 11.92 9.72 8.85
N PRO A 390 11.93 8.45 9.34
CA PRO A 390 13.16 7.71 9.53
C PRO A 390 14.05 7.69 8.28
N ARG A 391 13.51 7.43 7.11
CA ARG A 391 14.30 7.40 5.86
C ARG A 391 14.78 8.77 5.39
N THR A 392 14.23 9.88 5.87
CA THR A 392 14.73 11.22 5.51
C THR A 392 16.10 11.48 6.12
N THR A 393 16.32 11.04 7.35
CA THR A 393 17.54 11.31 8.13
C THR A 393 18.43 10.09 8.34
N ALA A 394 18.04 8.93 7.83
CA ALA A 394 18.82 7.70 7.97
C ALA A 394 20.24 7.86 7.41
N ASP A 395 21.20 7.23 8.06
CA ASP A 395 22.57 7.00 7.58
C ASP A 395 23.01 5.60 8.04
N GLY A 396 23.67 4.84 7.16
CA GLY A 396 24.07 3.46 7.43
C GLY A 396 23.11 2.41 6.89
N ILE A 397 23.14 1.22 7.50
CA ILE A 397 22.35 0.06 7.09
C ILE A 397 21.41 -0.35 8.20
N LYS A 398 20.16 -0.64 7.85
CA LYS A 398 19.17 -1.30 8.71
C LYS A 398 18.73 -2.61 8.09
N TYR A 399 19.11 -3.72 8.72
CA TYR A 399 18.76 -5.07 8.28
C TYR A 399 17.52 -5.58 9.02
N PHE A 400 16.52 -5.99 8.25
CA PHE A 400 15.33 -6.69 8.72
C PHE A 400 15.52 -8.19 8.49
N ALA A 401 15.98 -8.90 9.53
CA ALA A 401 16.29 -10.31 9.44
C ALA A 401 15.09 -11.18 9.07
N GLU A 402 13.90 -10.82 9.58
CA GLU A 402 12.64 -11.49 9.30
C GLU A 402 12.14 -11.33 7.86
N LEU A 403 12.76 -10.43 7.09
CA LEU A 403 12.46 -10.15 5.68
C LEU A 403 13.65 -10.40 4.77
N ASP A 404 14.82 -10.77 5.30
CA ASP A 404 16.08 -10.83 4.57
C ASP A 404 16.26 -9.61 3.63
N THR A 405 16.07 -8.41 4.21
CA THR A 405 16.00 -7.14 3.48
C THR A 405 16.83 -6.08 4.18
N ASN A 406 17.68 -5.40 3.41
CA ASN A 406 18.49 -4.28 3.86
C ASN A 406 17.92 -2.95 3.37
N LEU A 407 17.68 -2.02 4.29
CA LEU A 407 17.54 -0.61 3.99
C LEU A 407 18.89 0.05 4.16
N PHE A 408 19.32 0.86 3.18
CA PHE A 408 20.57 1.60 3.29
C PHE A 408 20.37 3.09 2.99
N ALA A 409 21.20 3.92 3.59
CA ALA A 409 21.20 5.35 3.38
C ALA A 409 22.61 5.94 3.53
N ARG A 410 23.02 6.80 2.59
CA ARG A 410 24.26 7.56 2.68
C ARG A 410 24.11 8.89 1.93
N GLY A 411 24.36 10.02 2.62
CA GLY A 411 24.07 11.33 2.05
C GLY A 411 22.59 11.44 1.64
N ASP A 412 22.33 11.79 0.39
CA ASP A 412 20.97 11.89 -0.16
C ASP A 412 20.41 10.58 -0.73
N TRP A 413 21.20 9.52 -0.75
CA TRP A 413 20.78 8.21 -1.25
C TRP A 413 19.99 7.40 -0.22
N ARG A 414 18.94 6.75 -0.68
CA ARG A 414 18.13 5.79 0.07
C ARG A 414 17.87 4.58 -0.82
N GLY A 415 18.07 3.38 -0.31
CA GLY A 415 17.84 2.19 -1.11
C GLY A 415 17.35 1.00 -0.30
N THR A 416 16.84 0.01 -1.01
CA THR A 416 16.39 -1.28 -0.50
C THR A 416 16.94 -2.38 -1.36
N VAL A 417 17.62 -3.35 -0.72
CA VAL A 417 18.09 -4.57 -1.38
C VAL A 417 17.47 -5.76 -0.65
N THR A 418 16.86 -6.68 -1.40
CA THR A 418 16.09 -7.77 -0.82
C THR A 418 16.44 -9.13 -1.40
N ALA A 419 16.53 -10.13 -0.53
CA ALA A 419 16.56 -11.55 -0.87
C ALA A 419 15.40 -12.31 -0.18
N TYR A 420 14.33 -11.62 0.14
CA TYR A 420 13.15 -12.16 0.81
C TYR A 420 12.47 -13.22 -0.06
N ASP A 421 12.34 -14.45 0.48
CA ASP A 421 11.89 -15.62 -0.26
C ASP A 421 10.47 -16.08 0.09
N ALA A 422 9.82 -15.45 1.07
CA ALA A 422 8.45 -15.79 1.41
C ALA A 422 7.47 -15.40 0.28
N ILE A 423 6.45 -16.21 0.06
CA ILE A 423 5.47 -16.06 -1.01
C ILE A 423 4.05 -15.98 -0.46
N TYR A 424 3.19 -15.27 -1.18
CA TYR A 424 1.78 -15.15 -0.84
C TYR A 424 1.05 -16.51 -0.91
N LYS A 425 1.18 -17.20 -2.05
CA LYS A 425 0.60 -18.53 -2.32
C LYS A 425 1.49 -19.29 -3.29
N ASP A 426 1.40 -20.59 -3.30
CA ASP A 426 2.11 -21.43 -4.25
C ASP A 426 1.79 -20.99 -5.70
N GLY A 427 2.81 -20.88 -6.54
CA GLY A 427 2.70 -20.34 -7.91
C GLY A 427 2.56 -18.81 -8.02
N HIS A 428 2.60 -18.07 -6.89
CA HIS A 428 2.53 -16.60 -6.86
C HIS A 428 3.88 -15.98 -6.49
N TYR A 429 4.88 -16.15 -7.35
CA TYR A 429 6.22 -15.57 -7.22
C TYR A 429 6.25 -14.23 -7.97
N ARG A 430 5.88 -13.14 -7.30
CA ARG A 430 5.69 -11.84 -7.95
C ARG A 430 6.63 -10.76 -7.46
N GLN A 431 7.02 -10.82 -6.18
CA GLN A 431 7.86 -9.82 -5.57
C GLN A 431 9.33 -9.95 -5.99
N ALA A 432 10.08 -8.86 -5.80
CA ALA A 432 11.52 -8.86 -5.96
C ALA A 432 12.19 -9.76 -4.91
N THR A 433 13.17 -10.53 -5.35
CA THR A 433 14.09 -11.30 -4.49
C THR A 433 15.46 -11.41 -5.17
N GLY A 434 16.27 -12.40 -4.86
CA GLY A 434 17.53 -12.65 -5.55
C GLY A 434 18.61 -11.60 -5.31
N GLY A 435 18.56 -10.90 -4.18
CA GLY A 435 19.50 -9.82 -3.86
C GLY A 435 19.29 -8.58 -4.74
N ALA A 436 18.10 -8.37 -5.25
CA ALA A 436 17.81 -7.26 -6.16
C ALA A 436 17.75 -5.91 -5.42
N LEU A 437 18.27 -4.85 -6.07
CA LEU A 437 18.00 -3.46 -5.69
C LEU A 437 16.54 -3.17 -6.04
N SER A 438 15.67 -3.19 -5.04
CA SER A 438 14.23 -3.10 -5.20
C SER A 438 13.70 -1.66 -5.13
N VAL A 439 14.42 -0.75 -4.45
CA VAL A 439 14.17 0.69 -4.46
C VAL A 439 15.50 1.43 -4.45
N LEU A 440 15.61 2.47 -5.26
CA LEU A 440 16.61 3.51 -5.15
C LEU A 440 15.91 4.87 -5.21
N TYR A 441 16.17 5.68 -4.21
CA TYR A 441 15.61 7.01 -4.04
C TYR A 441 16.72 8.01 -3.71
N HIS A 442 16.61 9.23 -4.20
CA HIS A 442 17.52 10.32 -3.87
C HIS A 442 16.73 11.52 -3.37
N ASN A 443 17.11 12.11 -2.23
CA ASN A 443 16.33 13.16 -1.56
C ASN A 443 16.01 14.35 -2.47
N ARG A 444 16.88 14.69 -3.43
CA ARG A 444 16.68 15.82 -4.34
C ARG A 444 15.85 15.47 -5.58
N VAL A 445 16.09 14.32 -6.20
CA VAL A 445 15.45 13.97 -7.48
C VAL A 445 14.39 12.88 -7.39
N GLY A 446 14.08 12.41 -6.18
CA GLY A 446 13.01 11.45 -5.91
C GLY A 446 13.34 10.01 -6.28
N LEU A 447 12.31 9.23 -6.62
CA LEU A 447 12.40 7.82 -6.95
C LEU A 447 13.17 7.59 -8.27
N LEU A 448 14.21 6.76 -8.21
CA LEU A 448 15.05 6.40 -9.36
C LEU A 448 14.88 4.96 -9.82
N CYS A 449 14.75 4.01 -8.88
CA CYS A 449 14.44 2.63 -9.19
C CYS A 449 13.30 2.15 -8.28
N ALA A 450 12.44 1.32 -8.83
CA ALA A 450 11.41 0.62 -8.08
C ALA A 450 11.27 -0.80 -8.64
N ALA A 451 11.15 -1.79 -7.77
CA ALA A 451 10.76 -3.11 -8.21
C ALA A 451 9.32 -3.10 -8.73
N SER A 452 9.02 -4.05 -9.55
CA SER A 452 7.66 -4.35 -10.00
C SER A 452 7.39 -5.84 -9.87
N MET A 453 6.26 -6.29 -10.36
CA MET A 453 6.04 -7.72 -10.54
C MET A 453 7.11 -8.27 -11.51
N ALA A 454 7.70 -9.40 -11.15
CA ALA A 454 8.65 -10.09 -12.03
C ALA A 454 7.95 -10.59 -13.31
N ILE A 455 6.71 -11.06 -13.18
CA ILE A 455 5.88 -11.49 -14.29
C ILE A 455 4.48 -10.91 -14.09
N TYR A 456 3.96 -10.28 -15.13
CA TYR A 456 2.59 -9.80 -15.15
C TYR A 456 1.65 -10.91 -15.53
N LYS A 457 0.79 -11.26 -14.61
CA LYS A 457 -0.28 -12.21 -14.81
C LYS A 457 -1.50 -11.67 -14.09
N LEU A 458 -2.65 -11.71 -14.72
CA LEU A 458 -3.88 -11.31 -14.09
C LEU A 458 -4.11 -12.21 -12.85
N VAL A 459 -3.86 -11.65 -11.68
CA VAL A 459 -4.03 -12.38 -10.40
C VAL A 459 -5.47 -12.26 -9.91
N GLU A 460 -6.01 -11.06 -10.01
CA GLU A 460 -7.40 -10.75 -9.68
C GLU A 460 -7.96 -9.80 -10.75
N PRO A 461 -9.16 -10.03 -11.30
CA PRO A 461 -9.71 -9.24 -12.40
C PRO A 461 -9.90 -7.75 -12.06
N TYR A 462 -10.00 -7.41 -10.78
CA TYR A 462 -10.28 -6.05 -10.30
C TYR A 462 -9.02 -5.23 -9.96
N ASN A 463 -7.82 -5.70 -10.27
CA ASN A 463 -6.57 -5.06 -9.84
C ASN A 463 -5.88 -4.24 -10.92
N GLN A 464 -6.52 -3.95 -12.04
CA GLN A 464 -5.95 -3.14 -13.13
C GLN A 464 -4.53 -3.59 -13.50
N GLN A 465 -4.32 -4.88 -13.69
CA GLN A 465 -3.04 -5.40 -14.10
C GLN A 465 -2.89 -5.25 -15.62
N PRO A 466 -1.68 -4.93 -16.12
CA PRO A 466 -1.47 -4.81 -17.54
C PRO A 466 -1.81 -6.09 -18.27
N ASN A 467 -2.18 -5.95 -19.54
CA ASN A 467 -2.43 -7.08 -20.40
C ASN A 467 -1.13 -7.87 -20.63
N PRO A 468 -1.21 -9.19 -20.85
CA PRO A 468 -0.06 -9.96 -21.26
C PRO A 468 0.61 -9.38 -22.53
N GLY A 469 1.93 -9.27 -22.50
CA GLY A 469 2.72 -8.73 -23.62
C GLY A 469 3.10 -7.24 -23.50
N GLU A 470 2.53 -6.52 -22.54
CA GLU A 470 2.93 -5.13 -22.20
C GLU A 470 3.97 -5.10 -21.06
N ASP A 471 4.53 -6.24 -20.73
CA ASP A 471 5.25 -6.47 -19.50
C ASP A 471 6.73 -6.16 -19.62
N PHE A 472 7.16 -5.10 -18.97
CA PHE A 472 8.57 -4.93 -18.69
C PHE A 472 8.75 -4.77 -17.17
N ALA A 473 9.42 -5.74 -16.56
CA ALA A 473 9.70 -5.69 -15.14
C ALA A 473 10.64 -4.52 -14.81
N PHE A 474 10.29 -3.72 -13.79
CA PHE A 474 11.09 -2.57 -13.34
C PHE A 474 12.18 -2.94 -12.35
N THR A 475 12.17 -4.16 -11.84
CA THR A 475 13.20 -4.63 -10.90
C THR A 475 14.56 -4.64 -11.57
N SER A 476 15.54 -3.97 -10.97
CA SER A 476 16.94 -4.03 -11.41
C SER A 476 17.45 -5.46 -11.30
N ARG A 477 18.06 -5.98 -12.37
CA ARG A 477 18.35 -7.42 -12.46
C ARG A 477 19.41 -7.79 -13.48
N VAL A 478 19.96 -8.98 -13.35
CA VAL A 478 20.64 -9.70 -14.42
C VAL A 478 19.64 -10.59 -15.13
N GLU A 479 19.63 -10.60 -16.46
CA GLU A 479 18.77 -11.47 -17.24
C GLU A 479 19.49 -12.08 -18.45
N THR A 480 19.03 -13.26 -18.84
CA THR A 480 19.38 -13.92 -20.08
C THR A 480 18.17 -14.66 -20.66
N PHE A 481 18.19 -14.88 -21.98
CA PHE A 481 17.20 -15.70 -22.67
C PHE A 481 17.93 -16.88 -23.30
N LYS A 482 17.42 -18.08 -23.04
CA LYS A 482 17.90 -19.31 -23.65
C LYS A 482 16.69 -20.18 -24.02
N ASP A 483 16.65 -20.66 -25.24
CA ASP A 483 15.57 -21.52 -25.72
C ASP A 483 14.17 -20.95 -25.48
N ASP A 484 13.98 -19.64 -25.73
CA ASP A 484 12.76 -18.87 -25.46
C ASP A 484 12.33 -18.81 -23.98
N VAL A 485 13.18 -19.22 -23.05
CA VAL A 485 12.95 -19.13 -21.61
C VAL A 485 13.74 -17.96 -21.02
N TRP A 486 13.06 -17.16 -20.20
CA TRP A 486 13.65 -16.06 -19.47
C TRP A 486 14.20 -16.51 -18.13
N TYR A 487 15.48 -16.24 -17.89
CA TYR A 487 16.17 -16.49 -16.64
C TYR A 487 16.65 -15.17 -16.03
N SER A 488 16.49 -15.03 -14.71
CA SER A 488 16.92 -13.84 -13.98
C SER A 488 17.24 -14.16 -12.53
N ASN A 489 18.13 -13.36 -11.91
CA ASN A 489 18.41 -13.46 -10.48
C ASN A 489 17.19 -13.19 -9.61
N ILE A 490 16.23 -12.38 -10.08
CA ILE A 490 15.02 -12.03 -9.30
C ILE A 490 14.10 -13.21 -9.01
N PHE A 491 14.33 -14.35 -9.63
CA PHE A 491 13.64 -15.61 -9.31
C PHE A 491 14.40 -16.48 -8.29
N ASP A 492 15.65 -16.12 -7.97
CA ASP A 492 16.44 -16.94 -7.05
C ASP A 492 16.06 -16.70 -5.60
N ARG A 493 15.24 -17.59 -5.05
CA ARG A 493 14.81 -17.57 -3.65
C ARG A 493 15.89 -18.07 -2.67
N ALA A 494 16.97 -18.65 -3.18
CA ALA A 494 18.10 -19.12 -2.38
C ALA A 494 19.25 -18.11 -2.30
N ALA A 495 19.13 -16.96 -2.97
CA ALA A 495 20.15 -15.91 -2.94
C ALA A 495 20.51 -15.50 -1.51
N THR A 496 21.78 -15.19 -1.30
CA THR A 496 22.33 -14.77 0.00
C THR A 496 22.84 -13.35 -0.08
N MET A 497 22.79 -12.63 1.05
CA MET A 497 23.31 -11.28 1.15
C MET A 497 24.26 -11.11 2.33
N THR A 498 25.23 -10.23 2.16
CA THR A 498 26.08 -9.70 3.23
C THR A 498 26.14 -8.19 3.10
N SER A 499 26.32 -7.50 4.21
CA SER A 499 26.41 -6.04 4.24
C SER A 499 27.57 -5.57 5.10
N GLY A 500 28.14 -4.43 4.75
CA GLY A 500 29.19 -3.76 5.50
C GLY A 500 29.02 -2.24 5.39
N ASP A 501 29.25 -1.56 6.49
CA ASP A 501 29.23 -0.12 6.60
C ASP A 501 30.57 0.40 7.10
N THR A 502 31.16 1.31 6.35
CA THR A 502 32.39 2.03 6.71
C THR A 502 32.10 3.53 6.71
N GLU A 503 33.01 4.33 7.27
CA GLU A 503 32.81 5.80 7.36
C GLU A 503 32.56 6.49 6.01
N GLY A 504 33.08 5.95 4.91
CA GLY A 504 32.94 6.54 3.57
C GLY A 504 31.95 5.84 2.65
N GLU A 505 31.63 4.58 2.92
CA GLU A 505 30.96 3.73 1.94
C GLU A 505 30.12 2.62 2.58
N ILE A 506 28.91 2.46 2.11
CA ILE A 506 28.07 1.29 2.36
C ILE A 506 28.30 0.27 1.24
N ARG A 507 28.44 -1.00 1.61
CA ARG A 507 28.58 -2.09 0.65
C ARG A 507 27.61 -3.23 0.97
N LEU A 508 26.81 -3.61 -0.03
CA LEU A 508 25.93 -4.78 0.02
C LEU A 508 26.35 -5.74 -1.07
N ASN A 509 26.55 -7.00 -0.72
CA ASN A 509 26.91 -8.05 -1.68
C ASN A 509 25.83 -9.12 -1.67
N ALA A 510 25.32 -9.47 -2.86
CA ALA A 510 24.40 -10.56 -3.06
C ALA A 510 25.04 -11.62 -3.98
N LYS A 511 24.77 -12.89 -3.68
CA LYS A 511 25.10 -14.02 -4.56
C LYS A 511 23.80 -14.67 -4.97
N ALA A 512 23.57 -14.74 -6.29
CA ALA A 512 22.33 -15.24 -6.85
C ALA A 512 22.60 -16.04 -8.13
N GLN A 513 21.66 -16.91 -8.45
CA GLN A 513 21.65 -17.66 -9.71
C GLN A 513 20.60 -17.10 -10.67
N LEU A 514 20.87 -17.16 -11.96
CA LEU A 514 19.85 -16.94 -12.97
C LEU A 514 18.92 -18.14 -13.03
N LYS A 515 17.67 -17.92 -12.65
CA LYS A 515 16.61 -18.95 -12.62
C LYS A 515 15.41 -18.53 -13.44
N ASN A 516 14.64 -19.52 -13.88
CA ASN A 516 13.33 -19.30 -14.51
C ASN A 516 12.21 -19.21 -13.44
N THR A 517 10.98 -19.07 -13.88
CA THR A 517 9.80 -18.98 -13.01
C THR A 517 9.54 -20.23 -12.19
N GLU A 518 10.03 -21.38 -12.65
CA GLU A 518 9.93 -22.67 -11.94
C GLU A 518 11.09 -22.86 -10.93
N ASN A 519 11.96 -21.83 -10.79
CA ASN A 519 13.14 -21.83 -9.93
C ASN A 519 14.25 -22.79 -10.38
N GLU A 520 14.32 -23.08 -11.68
CA GLU A 520 15.36 -23.89 -12.30
C GLU A 520 16.49 -22.97 -12.81
N ALA A 521 17.74 -23.33 -12.55
CA ALA A 521 18.89 -22.56 -13.02
C ALA A 521 19.13 -22.75 -14.52
N VAL A 522 19.60 -21.69 -15.19
CA VAL A 522 20.04 -21.80 -16.57
C VAL A 522 21.26 -22.75 -16.66
N THR A 523 21.35 -23.52 -17.72
CA THR A 523 22.44 -24.49 -17.97
C THR A 523 23.30 -24.08 -19.16
N GLU A 524 24.53 -24.59 -19.22
CA GLU A 524 25.48 -24.41 -20.35
C GLU A 524 25.95 -22.97 -20.60
N THR A 525 25.54 -22.01 -19.77
CA THR A 525 25.99 -20.61 -19.74
C THR A 525 26.14 -20.14 -18.30
N ALA A 526 26.63 -18.93 -18.09
CA ALA A 526 26.77 -18.36 -16.74
C ALA A 526 25.45 -18.35 -15.99
N SER A 527 25.40 -19.02 -14.85
CA SER A 527 24.25 -19.04 -13.93
C SER A 527 24.50 -18.26 -12.65
N ASP A 528 25.72 -18.30 -12.12
CA ASP A 528 26.07 -17.70 -10.82
C ASP A 528 26.58 -16.27 -11.02
N PHE A 529 25.95 -15.33 -10.31
CA PHE A 529 26.31 -13.92 -10.34
C PHE A 529 26.50 -13.37 -8.93
N GLU A 530 27.47 -12.48 -8.81
CA GLU A 530 27.70 -11.66 -7.64
C GLU A 530 27.31 -10.22 -7.96
N LEU A 531 26.36 -9.68 -7.19
CA LEU A 531 25.88 -8.30 -7.31
C LEU A 531 26.40 -7.51 -6.11
N THR A 532 27.14 -6.45 -6.36
CA THR A 532 27.68 -5.55 -5.35
C THR A 532 27.07 -4.17 -5.52
N TYR A 533 26.43 -3.68 -4.48
CA TYR A 533 25.89 -2.34 -4.39
C TYR A 533 26.76 -1.53 -3.45
N THR A 534 27.36 -0.45 -3.97
CA THR A 534 28.23 0.43 -3.22
C THR A 534 27.65 1.83 -3.21
N CYS A 535 27.45 2.40 -2.02
CA CYS A 535 26.86 3.71 -1.87
C CYS A 535 27.76 4.63 -1.06
N SER A 536 28.24 5.71 -1.70
CA SER A 536 28.89 6.85 -1.05
C SER A 536 27.95 8.05 -1.04
N LYS A 537 28.40 9.19 -0.51
CA LYS A 537 27.57 10.43 -0.52
C LYS A 537 27.24 10.91 -1.92
N ASP A 538 28.16 10.73 -2.87
CA ASP A 538 28.10 11.32 -4.20
C ASP A 538 27.64 10.35 -5.28
N VAL A 539 27.84 9.04 -5.07
CA VAL A 539 27.61 8.05 -6.12
C VAL A 539 27.06 6.73 -5.58
N MET A 540 26.11 6.20 -6.31
CA MET A 540 25.65 4.82 -6.18
C MET A 540 26.27 3.99 -7.30
N ARG A 541 26.96 2.88 -6.95
CA ARG A 541 27.53 1.92 -7.92
C ARG A 541 26.90 0.56 -7.80
N ILE A 542 26.73 -0.06 -8.96
CA ILE A 542 26.26 -1.43 -9.09
C ILE A 542 27.30 -2.18 -9.89
N THR A 543 27.96 -3.15 -9.28
CA THR A 543 28.90 -4.05 -9.95
C THR A 543 28.32 -5.44 -9.99
N THR A 544 28.25 -6.03 -11.16
CA THR A 544 27.72 -7.38 -11.34
C THR A 544 28.71 -8.21 -12.13
N LYS A 545 29.08 -9.37 -11.60
CA LYS A 545 30.11 -10.22 -12.21
C LYS A 545 29.79 -11.71 -12.11
N THR A 546 30.41 -12.48 -13.00
CA THR A 546 30.42 -13.94 -12.99
C THR A 546 31.81 -14.48 -13.31
N ALA A 547 32.17 -15.60 -12.70
CA ALA A 547 33.37 -16.36 -13.07
C ALA A 547 33.13 -17.32 -14.23
N GLN A 548 31.87 -17.65 -14.52
CA GLN A 548 31.46 -18.63 -15.52
C GLN A 548 31.52 -18.06 -16.95
N PRO A 549 31.68 -18.91 -17.97
CA PRO A 549 31.57 -18.49 -19.38
C PRO A 549 30.15 -18.03 -19.72
N ILE A 550 30.07 -16.90 -20.40
CA ILE A 550 28.81 -16.34 -20.93
C ILE A 550 28.70 -16.78 -22.38
N LYS A 551 27.71 -17.60 -22.69
CA LYS A 551 27.43 -18.09 -24.04
C LYS A 551 26.20 -17.42 -24.68
N GLU A 552 25.25 -17.04 -23.82
CA GLU A 552 24.01 -16.39 -24.22
C GLU A 552 24.10 -14.88 -23.99
N LYS A 553 23.29 -14.11 -24.73
CA LYS A 553 23.23 -12.66 -24.56
C LYS A 553 22.67 -12.33 -23.18
N THR A 554 23.54 -11.94 -22.28
CA THR A 554 23.23 -11.62 -20.88
C THR A 554 23.38 -10.12 -20.64
N ALA A 555 22.46 -9.52 -19.89
CA ALA A 555 22.50 -8.10 -19.57
C ALA A 555 22.19 -7.83 -18.09
N PHE A 556 22.78 -6.76 -17.55
CA PHE A 556 22.21 -6.08 -16.39
C PHE A 556 21.18 -5.06 -16.89
N VAL A 557 19.97 -5.15 -16.37
CA VAL A 557 18.85 -4.27 -16.71
C VAL A 557 18.59 -3.32 -15.55
N LEU A 558 18.65 -2.02 -15.83
CA LEU A 558 18.44 -0.94 -14.87
C LEU A 558 17.31 -0.01 -15.37
N PRO A 559 16.05 -0.30 -15.05
CA PRO A 559 14.97 0.60 -15.36
C PRO A 559 15.03 1.84 -14.46
N ILE A 560 15.19 3.02 -15.07
CA ILE A 560 15.22 4.30 -14.36
C ILE A 560 13.84 4.93 -14.43
N ILE A 561 13.24 5.19 -13.28
CA ILE A 561 11.94 5.85 -13.15
C ILE A 561 12.03 7.25 -13.77
N SER A 562 11.23 7.49 -14.79
CA SER A 562 11.21 8.75 -15.53
C SER A 562 9.85 8.89 -16.23
N PRO A 563 9.01 9.85 -15.82
CA PRO A 563 7.72 10.08 -16.48
C PRO A 563 7.89 10.64 -17.89
N THR A 564 6.88 10.45 -18.72
CA THR A 564 6.76 11.09 -20.02
C THR A 564 6.92 12.61 -19.87
N GLY A 565 7.79 13.20 -20.70
CA GLY A 565 8.13 14.61 -20.65
C GLY A 565 9.52 14.91 -20.07
N GLU A 566 10.11 14.03 -19.27
CA GLU A 566 11.51 14.19 -18.87
C GLU A 566 12.46 13.94 -20.05
N LYS A 567 13.48 14.80 -20.19
CA LYS A 567 14.45 14.72 -21.27
C LYS A 567 15.49 13.65 -20.97
N VAL A 568 15.70 12.74 -21.93
CA VAL A 568 16.73 11.70 -21.90
C VAL A 568 17.72 11.94 -23.01
N LEU A 569 19.00 11.89 -22.70
CA LEU A 569 20.09 12.06 -23.66
C LEU A 569 21.09 10.92 -23.48
N GLN A 570 21.76 10.57 -24.57
CA GLN A 570 22.91 9.66 -24.57
C GLN A 570 24.13 10.40 -25.16
N PRO A 571 24.90 11.13 -24.30
CA PRO A 571 26.04 11.93 -24.75
C PRO A 571 27.13 11.10 -25.42
N ASN A 572 27.30 9.86 -24.96
CA ASN A 572 28.22 8.89 -25.53
C ASN A 572 27.69 7.45 -25.31
N PRO A 573 28.27 6.42 -25.94
CA PRO A 573 27.75 5.04 -25.81
C PRO A 573 27.66 4.52 -24.37
N ASN A 574 28.51 5.00 -23.47
CA ASN A 574 28.63 4.53 -22.11
C ASN A 574 27.89 5.41 -21.08
N GLU A 575 27.15 6.41 -21.53
CA GLU A 575 26.49 7.35 -20.63
C GLU A 575 25.08 7.72 -21.09
N ILE A 576 24.12 7.64 -20.17
CA ILE A 576 22.76 8.15 -20.35
C ILE A 576 22.49 9.19 -19.26
N THR A 577 21.86 10.30 -19.61
CA THR A 577 21.43 11.33 -18.67
C THR A 577 19.93 11.52 -18.72
N VAL A 578 19.33 11.75 -17.54
CA VAL A 578 17.90 12.02 -17.37
C VAL A 578 17.76 13.36 -16.65
N GLN A 579 17.09 14.31 -17.30
CA GLN A 579 16.82 15.60 -16.68
C GLN A 579 15.59 15.50 -15.79
N LYS A 580 15.79 15.66 -14.48
CA LYS A 580 14.76 15.72 -13.45
C LYS A 580 14.38 17.17 -13.14
N PRO A 581 13.22 17.44 -12.51
CA PRO A 581 12.84 18.79 -12.10
C PRO A 581 13.91 19.48 -11.22
N GLU A 582 14.49 18.73 -10.28
CA GLU A 582 15.42 19.25 -9.26
C GLU A 582 16.89 18.85 -9.53
N GLY A 583 17.24 18.43 -10.75
CA GLY A 583 18.62 18.07 -11.07
C GLY A 583 18.76 17.16 -12.28
N GLN A 584 19.96 16.66 -12.51
CA GLN A 584 20.26 15.70 -13.57
C GLN A 584 20.78 14.41 -12.98
N VAL A 585 20.29 13.28 -13.48
CA VAL A 585 20.79 11.94 -13.18
C VAL A 585 21.68 11.49 -14.32
N SER A 586 22.95 11.16 -14.01
CA SER A 586 23.92 10.59 -14.97
C SER A 586 24.14 9.12 -14.65
N ILE A 587 23.92 8.26 -15.62
CA ILE A 587 24.14 6.80 -15.56
C ILE A 587 25.31 6.48 -16.48
N LYS A 588 26.42 6.01 -15.92
CA LYS A 588 27.64 5.65 -16.66
C LYS A 588 27.97 4.18 -16.45
N ALA A 589 28.50 3.52 -17.46
CA ALA A 589 28.92 2.12 -17.37
C ALA A 589 30.28 1.87 -18.03
N ASN A 590 30.94 0.79 -17.63
CA ASN A 590 32.16 0.31 -18.26
C ASN A 590 31.92 -0.33 -19.64
N VAL A 591 30.68 -0.60 -19.99
CA VAL A 591 30.23 -1.15 -21.29
C VAL A 591 29.20 -0.21 -21.94
N PRO A 592 28.96 -0.31 -23.25
CA PRO A 592 27.91 0.47 -23.91
C PRO A 592 26.53 0.23 -23.31
N LEU A 593 25.80 1.32 -23.09
CA LEU A 593 24.42 1.32 -22.61
C LEU A 593 23.45 1.36 -23.79
N THR A 594 22.37 0.59 -23.69
CA THR A 594 21.27 0.63 -24.65
C THR A 594 19.95 0.85 -23.92
N ILE A 595 18.99 1.46 -24.58
CA ILE A 595 17.62 1.58 -24.07
C ILE A 595 16.77 0.56 -24.81
N LYS A 596 16.06 -0.29 -24.07
CA LYS A 596 15.14 -1.28 -24.66
C LYS A 596 13.91 -0.56 -25.20
N GLY A 597 13.53 -0.85 -26.44
CA GLY A 597 12.39 -0.22 -27.10
C GLY A 597 12.71 1.13 -27.72
N ILE A 598 11.70 1.99 -27.84
CA ILE A 598 11.84 3.31 -28.46
C ILE A 598 12.30 4.31 -27.40
N PRO A 599 13.45 4.99 -27.57
CA PRO A 599 14.05 5.86 -26.53
C PRO A 599 13.15 6.99 -26.02
N ARG A 600 12.15 7.41 -26.80
CA ARG A 600 11.20 8.48 -26.44
C ARG A 600 9.96 7.98 -25.73
N GLU A 601 9.66 6.68 -25.85
CA GLU A 601 8.52 6.07 -25.20
C GLU A 601 8.94 5.52 -23.85
N ARG A 602 8.08 5.71 -22.84
CA ARG A 602 8.27 5.14 -21.51
C ARG A 602 7.57 3.78 -21.45
N THR A 603 8.24 2.85 -20.81
CA THR A 603 7.56 1.64 -20.34
C THR A 603 6.79 1.98 -19.09
N PHE A 604 5.50 1.67 -19.07
CA PHE A 604 4.66 1.85 -17.88
C PHE A 604 4.46 0.50 -17.19
N ASN A 605 4.37 0.58 -15.87
CA ASN A 605 4.06 -0.58 -15.06
C ASN A 605 3.09 -0.18 -13.93
N MET A 606 1.95 -0.88 -13.86
CA MET A 606 0.93 -0.59 -12.84
C MET A 606 1.41 -0.85 -11.41
N VAL A 607 2.49 -1.61 -11.23
CA VAL A 607 3.14 -1.87 -9.95
C VAL A 607 4.56 -1.29 -9.99
N PRO A 608 4.84 -0.20 -9.30
CA PRO A 608 4.02 0.57 -8.37
C PRO A 608 3.20 1.72 -9.00
N GLY A 609 2.96 1.73 -10.29
CA GLY A 609 2.24 2.78 -11.00
C GLY A 609 3.15 3.89 -11.50
N ALA A 610 4.22 3.51 -12.17
CA ALA A 610 5.27 4.40 -12.64
C ALA A 610 5.65 4.14 -14.10
N GLU A 611 6.32 5.12 -14.70
CA GLU A 611 6.98 5.04 -16.01
C GLU A 611 8.49 4.93 -15.82
N ALA A 612 9.16 4.18 -16.66
CA ALA A 612 10.61 4.02 -16.61
C ALA A 612 11.25 3.96 -18.01
N ILE A 613 12.55 4.23 -18.02
CA ILE A 613 13.43 4.00 -19.17
C ILE A 613 14.22 2.73 -18.88
N PRO A 614 14.03 1.65 -19.66
CA PRO A 614 14.73 0.39 -19.44
C PRO A 614 16.13 0.43 -20.04
N ILE A 615 17.14 0.75 -19.22
CA ILE A 615 18.55 0.80 -19.60
C ILE A 615 19.13 -0.61 -19.49
N MET A 616 19.88 -1.05 -20.51
CA MET A 616 20.54 -2.34 -20.53
C MET A 616 22.05 -2.17 -20.72
N ALA A 617 22.84 -2.90 -19.94
CA ALA A 617 24.28 -3.05 -20.04
C ALA A 617 24.62 -4.52 -20.28
N PHE A 618 25.14 -4.85 -21.47
CA PHE A 618 25.42 -6.24 -21.84
C PHE A 618 26.80 -6.68 -21.35
N PHE A 619 26.86 -7.91 -20.86
CA PHE A 619 28.12 -8.55 -20.51
C PHE A 619 28.90 -8.91 -21.79
N GLU A 620 30.18 -8.69 -21.75
CA GLU A 620 31.11 -9.14 -22.80
C GLU A 620 31.80 -10.43 -22.36
N GLU A 621 32.02 -11.36 -23.30
CA GLU A 621 32.65 -12.66 -23.01
C GLU A 621 34.03 -12.51 -22.30
N THR A 622 34.75 -11.43 -22.60
CA THR A 622 36.09 -11.17 -22.11
C THR A 622 36.12 -10.53 -20.72
N THR A 623 35.15 -9.67 -20.39
CA THR A 623 35.16 -8.92 -19.13
C THR A 623 34.34 -9.59 -18.02
N LYS A 624 33.28 -10.31 -18.38
CA LYS A 624 32.38 -10.99 -17.42
C LYS A 624 31.89 -10.11 -16.26
N GLU A 625 32.00 -8.80 -16.44
CA GLU A 625 31.66 -7.80 -15.43
C GLU A 625 30.99 -6.59 -16.05
N VAL A 626 29.93 -6.13 -15.43
CA VAL A 626 29.28 -4.85 -15.70
C VAL A 626 29.34 -4.01 -14.44
N GLU A 627 29.87 -2.80 -14.59
CA GLU A 627 29.83 -1.76 -13.56
C GLU A 627 29.00 -0.59 -14.07
N ILE A 628 28.04 -0.12 -13.24
CA ILE A 628 27.22 1.05 -13.50
C ILE A 628 27.35 2.01 -12.33
N SER A 629 27.60 3.28 -12.59
CA SER A 629 27.52 4.36 -11.61
C SER A 629 26.35 5.28 -11.89
N ILE A 630 25.69 5.74 -10.83
CA ILE A 630 24.58 6.69 -10.85
C ILE A 630 24.98 7.90 -10.01
N GLU A 631 24.99 9.06 -10.63
CA GLU A 631 25.36 10.34 -10.02
C GLU A 631 24.20 11.33 -10.18
N VAL A 632 24.03 12.24 -9.20
CA VAL A 632 23.02 13.31 -9.24
C VAL A 632 23.72 14.65 -9.12
N SER A 633 23.53 15.53 -10.13
CA SER A 633 24.14 16.87 -10.20
C SER A 633 23.09 18.00 -10.23
#